data_9a26864a0bd2b76e4388cc043ece389b
#
_entry.id   9a26864a0bd2b76e4388cc043ece389b
#
_cell.length_a   1.000
_cell.length_b   1.000
_cell.length_c   1.000
_cell.angle_alpha   90.00
_cell.angle_beta   90.00
_cell.angle_gamma   90.00
#
_symmetry.space_group_name_H-M   'P 1'
#
loop_
_entity.id
_entity.type
_entity.pdbx_description
1 polymer ?
#
loop_
_entity_poly.entity_id
_entity_poly.type
_entity_poly.pdbx_seq_one_letter_code
_entity_poly.pdbx_strand_id
1 'polypeptide(L)'
;MQRLREAAEKAKIELSTVFETDINLPFITATNEGPKHLTLKLTRAKLEQLIDPIIKRCRHPTEQAIKDAKLSLNQINKIILVGGPTRMPIVKKFVEDFIGKPAERGVDPMECVAMGAAVQAGVLAGEVKDILLLDVTPLSLGIETLGGVFTKLIERNTTVPTKKQQ
;
A
#
# COMPACT_ATOMS: atom_id res chain seq x y z
N MET A 1 -16.01 -19.84 -3.29
CA MET A 1 -14.75 -19.07 -3.14
C MET A 1 -15.00 -17.61 -2.83
N GLN A 2 -15.93 -16.90 -3.51
CA GLN A 2 -16.20 -15.46 -3.27
C GLN A 2 -16.57 -15.16 -1.82
N ARG A 3 -17.56 -15.87 -1.25
CA ARG A 3 -17.97 -15.72 0.15
C ARG A 3 -16.82 -15.86 1.16
N LEU A 4 -15.86 -16.76 0.88
CA LEU A 4 -14.69 -16.95 1.74
C LEU A 4 -13.74 -15.73 1.68
N ARG A 5 -13.53 -15.18 0.49
CA ARG A 5 -12.72 -13.96 0.32
C ARG A 5 -13.34 -12.76 1.03
N GLU A 6 -14.65 -12.56 0.89
CA GLU A 6 -15.38 -11.48 1.56
C GLU A 6 -15.32 -11.61 3.10
N ALA A 7 -15.48 -12.83 3.62
CA ALA A 7 -15.37 -13.08 5.05
C ALA A 7 -13.94 -12.86 5.57
N ALA A 8 -12.93 -13.26 4.80
CA ALA A 8 -11.52 -13.01 5.15
C ALA A 8 -11.19 -11.52 5.13
N GLU A 9 -11.66 -10.77 4.13
CA GLU A 9 -11.48 -9.32 4.05
C GLU A 9 -12.16 -8.61 5.22
N LYS A 10 -13.39 -8.99 5.54
CA LYS A 10 -14.11 -8.46 6.70
C LYS A 10 -13.34 -8.73 8.00
N ALA A 11 -12.89 -9.96 8.21
CA ALA A 11 -12.11 -10.33 9.39
C ALA A 11 -10.79 -9.54 9.48
N LYS A 12 -10.09 -9.34 8.36
CA LYS A 12 -8.88 -8.52 8.29
C LYS A 12 -9.15 -7.08 8.75
N ILE A 13 -10.24 -6.47 8.28
CA ILE A 13 -10.63 -5.11 8.66
C ILE A 13 -10.96 -5.03 10.15
N GLU A 14 -11.77 -5.95 10.67
CA GLU A 14 -12.15 -6.01 12.09
C GLU A 14 -10.92 -6.18 12.99
N LEU A 15 -9.99 -7.05 12.62
CA LEU A 15 -8.75 -7.30 13.36
C LEU A 15 -7.78 -6.12 13.39
N SER A 16 -8.04 -5.07 12.61
CA SER A 16 -7.30 -3.81 12.76
C SER A 16 -7.66 -3.07 14.06
N THR A 17 -8.85 -3.31 14.61
CA THR A 17 -9.36 -2.67 15.84
C THR A 17 -9.54 -3.62 17.01
N VAL A 18 -10.02 -4.85 16.76
CA VAL A 18 -10.23 -5.87 17.80
C VAL A 18 -9.11 -6.91 17.80
N PHE A 19 -8.99 -7.69 18.87
CA PHE A 19 -7.95 -8.72 19.00
C PHE A 19 -8.37 -10.07 18.44
N GLU A 20 -9.66 -10.32 18.31
CA GLU A 20 -10.21 -11.54 17.73
C GLU A 20 -11.55 -11.28 17.04
N THR A 21 -11.89 -12.11 16.06
CA THR A 21 -13.17 -12.09 15.36
C THR A 21 -13.59 -13.50 14.95
N ASP A 22 -14.89 -13.69 14.75
CA ASP A 22 -15.45 -14.94 14.29
C ASP A 22 -15.81 -14.89 12.79
N ILE A 23 -15.32 -15.87 12.06
CA ILE A 23 -15.70 -16.10 10.67
C ILE A 23 -16.78 -17.18 10.68
N ASN A 24 -18.00 -16.83 10.26
CA ASN A 24 -19.12 -17.76 10.18
C ASN A 24 -19.69 -17.75 8.75
N LEU A 25 -19.53 -18.86 8.06
CA LEU A 25 -20.04 -19.08 6.71
C LEU A 25 -21.00 -20.29 6.72
N PRO A 26 -22.29 -20.07 6.95
CA PRO A 26 -23.28 -21.15 6.88
C PRO A 26 -23.42 -21.67 5.47
N PHE A 27 -23.71 -22.97 5.36
CA PHE A 27 -23.96 -23.65 4.07
C PHE A 27 -22.81 -23.48 3.07
N ILE A 28 -21.55 -23.72 3.52
CA ILE A 28 -20.38 -23.57 2.65
C ILE A 28 -20.30 -24.71 1.62
N THR A 29 -20.77 -25.89 1.98
CA THR A 29 -20.92 -27.04 1.10
C THR A 29 -22.01 -27.98 1.64
N ALA A 30 -22.43 -28.93 0.83
CA ALA A 30 -23.32 -30.01 1.24
C ALA A 30 -22.64 -31.35 1.00
N THR A 31 -22.83 -32.31 1.91
CA THR A 31 -22.38 -33.68 1.79
C THR A 31 -23.59 -34.61 1.95
N ASN A 32 -23.39 -35.93 1.80
CA ASN A 32 -24.44 -36.95 2.05
C ASN A 32 -24.98 -36.92 3.50
N GLU A 33 -24.21 -36.33 4.42
CA GLU A 33 -24.59 -36.14 5.84
C GLU A 33 -25.37 -34.81 6.08
N GLY A 34 -25.57 -34.00 5.04
CA GLY A 34 -26.26 -32.72 5.10
C GLY A 34 -25.36 -31.51 4.89
N PRO A 35 -25.90 -30.30 5.15
CA PRO A 35 -25.16 -29.07 4.95
C PRO A 35 -24.01 -28.93 5.96
N LYS A 36 -22.88 -28.41 5.50
CA LYS A 36 -21.71 -28.11 6.34
C LYS A 36 -21.54 -26.59 6.43
N HIS A 37 -21.09 -26.16 7.60
CA HIS A 37 -20.84 -24.76 7.94
C HIS A 37 -19.36 -24.59 8.27
N LEU A 38 -18.79 -23.42 7.91
CA LEU A 38 -17.45 -23.04 8.37
C LEU A 38 -17.59 -22.02 9.49
N THR A 39 -17.19 -22.41 10.69
CA THR A 39 -17.06 -21.49 11.81
C THR A 39 -15.62 -21.52 12.28
N LEU A 40 -14.98 -20.37 12.33
CA LEU A 40 -13.57 -20.23 12.68
C LEU A 40 -13.38 -18.96 13.50
N LYS A 41 -12.67 -19.06 14.62
CA LYS A 41 -12.19 -17.91 15.38
C LYS A 41 -10.81 -17.53 14.86
N LEU A 42 -10.63 -16.27 14.51
CA LEU A 42 -9.36 -15.72 14.04
C LEU A 42 -8.87 -14.63 14.99
N THR A 43 -7.64 -14.75 15.46
CA THR A 43 -7.01 -13.73 16.30
C THR A 43 -6.12 -12.82 15.46
N ARG A 44 -5.94 -11.57 15.92
CA ARG A 44 -4.98 -10.62 15.31
C ARG A 44 -3.58 -11.23 15.23
N ALA A 45 -3.09 -11.85 16.29
CA ALA A 45 -1.79 -12.50 16.31
C ALA A 45 -1.64 -13.58 15.22
N LYS A 46 -2.70 -14.36 14.98
CA LYS A 46 -2.70 -15.37 13.91
C LYS A 46 -2.69 -14.74 12.53
N LEU A 47 -3.47 -13.67 12.32
CA LEU A 47 -3.44 -12.90 11.07
C LEU A 47 -2.03 -12.33 10.84
N GLU A 48 -1.45 -11.66 11.83
CA GLU A 48 -0.11 -11.06 11.73
C GLU A 48 0.96 -12.11 11.41
N GLN A 49 0.89 -13.29 12.03
CA GLN A 49 1.77 -14.42 11.69
C GLN A 49 1.66 -14.85 10.21
N LEU A 50 0.43 -14.90 9.69
CA LEU A 50 0.17 -15.31 8.30
C LEU A 50 0.66 -14.28 7.28
N ILE A 51 0.56 -13.00 7.59
CA ILE A 51 0.94 -11.91 6.67
C ILE A 51 2.37 -11.39 6.87
N ASP A 52 3.06 -11.78 7.92
CA ASP A 52 4.45 -11.36 8.20
C ASP A 52 5.40 -11.51 7.00
N PRO A 53 5.38 -12.63 6.24
CA PRO A 53 6.20 -12.75 5.04
C PRO A 53 5.88 -11.70 3.96
N ILE A 54 4.62 -11.26 3.88
CA ILE A 54 4.18 -10.23 2.94
C ILE A 54 4.69 -8.86 3.41
N ILE A 55 4.56 -8.57 4.70
CA ILE A 55 5.05 -7.32 5.29
C ILE A 55 6.57 -7.19 5.13
N LYS A 56 7.30 -8.26 5.37
CA LYS A 56 8.77 -8.28 5.17
C LYS A 56 9.20 -7.94 3.73
N ARG A 57 8.39 -8.28 2.74
CA ARG A 57 8.66 -7.93 1.34
C ARG A 57 8.61 -6.41 1.09
N CYS A 58 7.90 -5.64 1.92
CA CYS A 58 7.84 -4.20 1.81
C CYS A 58 9.18 -3.52 2.15
N ARG A 59 10.08 -4.21 2.83
CA ARG A 59 11.38 -3.66 3.23
C ARG A 59 12.21 -3.19 2.04
N HIS A 60 12.44 -4.07 1.09
CA HIS A 60 13.30 -3.77 -0.07
C HIS A 60 12.81 -2.55 -0.90
N PRO A 61 11.54 -2.44 -1.31
CA PRO A 61 11.08 -1.25 -2.03
C PRO A 61 11.16 0.03 -1.19
N THR A 62 10.98 -0.05 0.12
CA THR A 62 11.13 1.10 1.01
C THR A 62 12.59 1.56 1.08
N GLU A 63 13.53 0.64 1.28
CA GLU A 63 14.97 0.93 1.24
C GLU A 63 15.39 1.53 -0.10
N GLN A 64 14.88 0.96 -1.19
CA GLN A 64 15.21 1.43 -2.54
C GLN A 64 14.69 2.86 -2.79
N ALA A 65 13.47 3.16 -2.34
CA ALA A 65 12.90 4.50 -2.50
C ALA A 65 13.72 5.56 -1.73
N ILE A 66 14.15 5.27 -0.51
CA ILE A 66 14.98 6.17 0.29
C ILE A 66 16.35 6.38 -0.38
N LYS A 67 16.96 5.29 -0.87
CA LYS A 67 18.21 5.34 -1.61
C LYS A 67 18.11 6.18 -2.89
N ASP A 68 17.04 6.00 -3.65
CA ASP A 68 16.80 6.76 -4.88
C ASP A 68 16.61 8.26 -4.59
N ALA A 69 15.96 8.59 -3.47
CA ALA A 69 15.86 9.96 -3.00
C ALA A 69 17.19 10.53 -2.49
N LYS A 70 18.24 9.70 -2.38
CA LYS A 70 19.56 10.07 -1.83
C LYS A 70 19.47 10.62 -0.40
N LEU A 71 18.52 10.11 0.38
CA LEU A 71 18.30 10.47 1.77
C LEU A 71 18.79 9.37 2.71
N SER A 72 19.11 9.76 3.93
CA SER A 72 19.25 8.85 5.08
C SER A 72 17.93 8.79 5.86
N LEU A 73 17.75 7.76 6.68
CA LEU A 73 16.55 7.60 7.52
C LEU A 73 16.34 8.81 8.44
N ASN A 74 17.41 9.40 8.95
CA ASN A 74 17.35 10.56 9.84
C ASN A 74 16.80 11.83 9.16
N GLN A 75 16.94 11.92 7.83
CA GLN A 75 16.45 13.03 7.03
C GLN A 75 14.97 12.90 6.65
N ILE A 76 14.34 11.77 6.96
CA ILE A 76 12.89 11.61 6.81
C ILE A 76 12.21 12.43 7.92
N ASN A 77 11.53 13.51 7.55
CA ASN A 77 10.92 14.42 8.51
C ASN A 77 9.59 13.87 9.05
N LYS A 78 8.75 13.32 8.17
CA LYS A 78 7.40 12.86 8.49
C LYS A 78 7.08 11.55 7.78
N ILE A 79 6.25 10.73 8.43
CA ILE A 79 5.71 9.50 7.88
C ILE A 79 4.20 9.68 7.77
N ILE A 80 3.67 9.59 6.56
CA ILE A 80 2.23 9.60 6.30
C ILE A 80 1.86 8.25 5.72
N LEU A 81 0.94 7.56 6.39
CA LEU A 81 0.43 6.26 5.97
C LEU A 81 -0.80 6.45 5.10
N VAL A 82 -0.80 5.83 3.92
CA VAL A 82 -1.87 5.96 2.91
C VAL A 82 -2.39 4.58 2.51
N GLY A 83 -3.71 4.48 2.34
CA GLY A 83 -4.40 3.27 1.93
C GLY A 83 -4.86 2.38 3.08
N GLY A 84 -5.94 1.60 2.84
CA GLY A 84 -6.59 0.77 3.85
C GLY A 84 -5.68 -0.19 4.61
N PRO A 85 -4.75 -0.90 3.96
CA PRO A 85 -3.84 -1.82 4.64
C PRO A 85 -2.97 -1.17 5.73
N THR A 86 -2.71 0.13 5.65
CA THR A 86 -1.90 0.85 6.65
C THR A 86 -2.63 1.06 7.98
N ARG A 87 -3.94 0.77 8.03
CA ARG A 87 -4.71 0.72 9.28
C ARG A 87 -4.37 -0.52 10.13
N MET A 88 -3.77 -1.57 9.54
CA MET A 88 -3.34 -2.75 10.29
C MET A 88 -2.16 -2.39 11.21
N PRO A 89 -2.22 -2.76 12.51
CA PRO A 89 -1.16 -2.44 13.47
C PRO A 89 0.23 -2.94 13.05
N ILE A 90 0.33 -4.12 12.46
CA ILE A 90 1.61 -4.68 11.98
C ILE A 90 2.25 -3.83 10.88
N VAL A 91 1.46 -3.25 9.97
CA VAL A 91 1.98 -2.38 8.90
C VAL A 91 2.53 -1.09 9.49
N LYS A 92 1.75 -0.46 10.36
CA LYS A 92 2.17 0.75 11.06
C LYS A 92 3.46 0.51 11.84
N LYS A 93 3.48 -0.56 12.66
CA LYS A 93 4.65 -0.93 13.44
C LYS A 93 5.87 -1.18 12.56
N PHE A 94 5.72 -1.90 11.46
CA PHE A 94 6.80 -2.17 10.52
C PHE A 94 7.44 -0.87 10.02
N VAL A 95 6.64 0.12 9.61
CA VAL A 95 7.15 1.38 9.07
C VAL A 95 7.81 2.23 10.15
N GLU A 96 7.18 2.33 11.33
CA GLU A 96 7.71 3.06 12.47
C GLU A 96 9.04 2.48 12.98
N ASP A 97 9.12 1.15 13.11
CA ASP A 97 10.35 0.45 13.51
C ASP A 97 11.46 0.60 12.45
N PHE A 98 11.09 0.58 11.17
CA PHE A 98 12.05 0.68 10.06
C PHE A 98 12.66 2.09 9.95
N ILE A 99 11.84 3.13 10.06
CA ILE A 99 12.30 4.53 9.96
C ILE A 99 12.84 5.06 11.30
N GLY A 100 12.38 4.49 12.41
CA GLY A 100 12.73 4.95 13.76
C GLY A 100 11.96 6.19 14.22
N LYS A 101 10.82 6.49 13.60
CA LYS A 101 9.95 7.62 13.91
C LYS A 101 8.48 7.21 13.91
N PRO A 102 7.62 7.86 14.71
CA PRO A 102 6.18 7.60 14.66
C PRO A 102 5.56 8.13 13.38
N ALA A 103 4.53 7.45 12.90
CA ALA A 103 3.69 7.95 11.81
C ALA A 103 2.82 9.13 12.28
N GLU A 104 2.62 10.11 11.41
CA GLU A 104 1.77 11.27 11.65
C GLU A 104 0.33 10.83 11.96
N ARG A 105 -0.28 11.57 12.87
CA ARG A 105 -1.68 11.40 13.27
C ARG A 105 -2.53 12.48 12.62
N GLY A 106 -3.82 12.19 12.42
CA GLY A 106 -4.79 13.18 11.92
C GLY A 106 -4.99 13.18 10.41
N VAL A 107 -4.26 12.35 9.66
CA VAL A 107 -4.56 12.09 8.25
C VAL A 107 -5.24 10.73 8.14
N ASP A 108 -6.48 10.70 7.59
CA ASP A 108 -7.14 9.43 7.32
C ASP A 108 -6.48 8.76 6.10
N PRO A 109 -5.91 7.55 6.27
CA PRO A 109 -5.28 6.84 5.16
C PRO A 109 -6.18 6.56 3.96
N MET A 110 -7.51 6.52 4.17
CA MET A 110 -8.49 6.26 3.11
C MET A 110 -8.83 7.51 2.30
N GLU A 111 -8.69 8.70 2.89
CA GLU A 111 -9.06 9.97 2.27
C GLU A 111 -7.85 10.72 1.68
N CYS A 112 -6.65 10.32 2.03
CA CYS A 112 -5.40 11.01 1.68
C CYS A 112 -5.26 11.26 0.17
N VAL A 113 -5.63 10.28 -0.67
CA VAL A 113 -5.57 10.40 -2.14
C VAL A 113 -6.59 11.41 -2.65
N ALA A 114 -7.82 11.38 -2.13
CA ALA A 114 -8.88 12.33 -2.52
C ALA A 114 -8.51 13.76 -2.12
N MET A 115 -7.96 13.93 -0.90
CA MET A 115 -7.46 15.23 -0.45
C MET A 115 -6.32 15.76 -1.33
N GLY A 116 -5.36 14.89 -1.67
CA GLY A 116 -4.27 15.25 -2.59
C GLY A 116 -4.76 15.64 -3.98
N ALA A 117 -5.74 14.92 -4.52
CA ALA A 117 -6.37 15.24 -5.79
C ALA A 117 -7.08 16.61 -5.75
N ALA A 118 -7.79 16.92 -4.65
CA ALA A 118 -8.44 18.21 -4.47
C ALA A 118 -7.41 19.36 -4.40
N VAL A 119 -6.32 19.18 -3.67
CA VAL A 119 -5.22 20.17 -3.63
C VAL A 119 -4.63 20.39 -5.02
N GLN A 120 -4.36 19.30 -5.77
CA GLN A 120 -3.84 19.40 -7.14
C GLN A 120 -4.81 20.10 -8.08
N ALA A 121 -6.11 19.87 -7.95
CA ALA A 121 -7.12 20.60 -8.70
C ALA A 121 -7.08 22.11 -8.42
N GLY A 122 -6.93 22.51 -7.16
CA GLY A 122 -6.75 23.91 -6.74
C GLY A 122 -5.48 24.55 -7.32
N VAL A 123 -4.37 23.79 -7.39
CA VAL A 123 -3.12 24.23 -8.04
C VAL A 123 -3.35 24.48 -9.54
N LEU A 124 -4.02 23.55 -10.23
CA LEU A 124 -4.31 23.67 -11.66
C LEU A 124 -5.29 24.80 -11.98
N ALA A 125 -6.25 25.08 -11.07
CA ALA A 125 -7.17 26.21 -11.18
C ALA A 125 -6.50 27.56 -10.83
N GLY A 126 -5.27 27.56 -10.32
CA GLY A 126 -4.56 28.78 -9.90
C GLY A 126 -5.02 29.35 -8.55
N GLU A 127 -5.83 28.61 -7.81
CA GLU A 127 -6.31 29.00 -6.47
C GLU A 127 -5.25 28.77 -5.39
N VAL A 128 -4.44 27.72 -5.56
CA VAL A 128 -3.31 27.37 -4.68
C VAL A 128 -2.02 27.67 -5.42
N LYS A 129 -1.22 28.62 -4.91
CA LYS A 129 0.00 29.09 -5.60
C LYS A 129 1.30 28.67 -4.91
N ASP A 130 1.21 28.23 -3.67
CA ASP A 130 2.38 27.98 -2.82
C ASP A 130 2.85 26.52 -2.85
N ILE A 131 2.22 25.68 -3.67
CA ILE A 131 2.53 24.26 -3.79
C ILE A 131 2.95 23.96 -5.22
N LEU A 132 4.15 23.38 -5.36
CA LEU A 132 4.64 22.82 -6.61
C LEU A 132 4.71 21.30 -6.49
N LEU A 133 3.93 20.58 -7.27
CA LEU A 133 4.04 19.13 -7.40
C LEU A 133 4.99 18.80 -8.56
N LEU A 134 6.08 18.13 -8.25
CA LEU A 134 6.97 17.50 -9.23
C LEU A 134 6.87 15.99 -9.08
N ASP A 135 6.47 15.33 -10.14
CA ASP A 135 6.38 13.87 -10.20
C ASP A 135 7.51 13.30 -11.05
N VAL A 136 7.79 12.02 -10.90
CA VAL A 136 8.86 11.31 -11.61
C VAL A 136 8.36 9.98 -12.17
N THR A 137 9.01 9.51 -13.23
CA THR A 137 8.75 8.17 -13.74
C THR A 137 9.24 7.11 -12.75
N PRO A 138 8.38 6.19 -12.26
CA PRO A 138 8.78 5.17 -11.29
C PRO A 138 9.66 4.07 -11.89
N LEU A 139 9.56 3.88 -13.20
CA LEU A 139 10.31 2.89 -13.98
C LEU A 139 10.93 3.55 -15.22
N SER A 140 12.02 2.97 -15.72
CA SER A 140 12.53 3.34 -17.04
C SER A 140 11.53 2.94 -18.12
N LEU A 141 11.29 3.83 -19.07
CA LEU A 141 10.43 3.60 -20.23
C LEU A 141 11.29 3.42 -21.47
N GLY A 142 10.92 2.50 -22.33
CA GLY A 142 11.68 2.19 -23.53
C GLY A 142 10.87 1.43 -24.54
N ILE A 143 11.55 1.01 -25.59
CA ILE A 143 11.00 0.20 -26.68
C ILE A 143 11.76 -1.13 -26.76
N GLU A 144 11.05 -2.16 -27.21
CA GLU A 144 11.70 -3.39 -27.60
C GLU A 144 12.28 -3.21 -29.00
N THR A 145 13.56 -3.54 -29.14
CA THR A 145 14.29 -3.48 -30.40
C THR A 145 14.61 -4.87 -30.92
N LEU A 146 15.20 -4.96 -32.09
CA LEU A 146 15.54 -6.23 -32.75
C LEU A 146 16.29 -7.17 -31.79
N GLY A 147 15.84 -8.42 -31.72
CA GLY A 147 16.43 -9.43 -30.82
C GLY A 147 15.86 -9.41 -29.39
N GLY A 148 14.74 -8.72 -29.14
CA GLY A 148 14.10 -8.68 -27.80
C GLY A 148 14.84 -7.79 -26.79
N VAL A 149 15.70 -6.89 -27.26
CA VAL A 149 16.48 -6.00 -26.39
C VAL A 149 15.62 -4.81 -25.97
N PHE A 150 15.51 -4.56 -24.66
CA PHE A 150 14.87 -3.37 -24.13
C PHE A 150 15.81 -2.16 -24.24
N THR A 151 15.47 -1.23 -25.14
CA THR A 151 16.21 0.03 -25.30
C THR A 151 15.52 1.14 -24.52
N LYS A 152 16.18 1.64 -23.47
CA LYS A 152 15.64 2.71 -22.64
C LYS A 152 15.64 4.03 -23.39
N LEU A 153 14.51 4.74 -23.34
CA LEU A 153 14.35 6.10 -23.86
C LEU A 153 14.28 7.14 -22.74
N ILE A 154 13.56 6.81 -21.65
CA ILE A 154 13.41 7.66 -20.47
C ILE A 154 13.85 6.85 -19.28
N GLU A 155 14.84 7.35 -18.56
CA GLU A 155 15.32 6.70 -17.34
C GLU A 155 14.30 6.85 -16.20
N ARG A 156 14.26 5.87 -15.26
CA ARG A 156 13.51 6.00 -14.05
C ARG A 156 13.94 7.25 -13.26
N ASN A 157 13.04 7.79 -12.46
CA ASN A 157 13.25 9.03 -11.70
C ASN A 157 13.46 10.28 -12.59
N THR A 158 13.05 10.23 -13.86
CA THR A 158 12.99 11.43 -14.72
C THR A 158 11.75 12.24 -14.36
N THR A 159 11.93 13.53 -14.12
CA THR A 159 10.81 14.45 -13.80
C THR A 159 9.85 14.53 -14.99
N VAL A 160 8.55 14.49 -14.68
CA VAL A 160 7.49 14.67 -15.68
C VAL A 160 6.87 16.08 -15.59
N PRO A 161 6.38 16.65 -16.70
CA PRO A 161 6.26 16.05 -18.03
C PRO A 161 7.60 15.92 -18.78
N THR A 162 7.78 14.82 -19.51
CA THR A 162 8.97 14.59 -20.34
C THR A 162 8.58 13.92 -21.66
N LYS A 163 9.36 14.17 -22.71
CA LYS A 163 9.16 13.58 -24.03
C LYS A 163 10.49 13.14 -24.61
N LYS A 164 10.54 11.95 -25.15
CA LYS A 164 11.65 11.43 -25.97
C LYS A 164 11.10 10.87 -27.26
N GLN A 165 11.83 11.12 -28.35
CA GLN A 165 11.56 10.62 -29.71
C GLN A 165 12.86 10.02 -30.24
N GLN A 166 12.73 8.94 -31.00
CA GLN A 166 13.83 8.29 -31.70
C GLN A 166 13.39 7.99 -33.12
#